data_bb0a354bf837585332263775f9868344
#
_entry.id   bb0a354bf837585332263775f9868344
#
_cell.length_a   1.000
_cell.length_b   1.000
_cell.length_c   1.000
_cell.angle_alpha   90.00
_cell.angle_beta   90.00
_cell.angle_gamma   90.00
#
_symmetry.space_group_name_H-M   'P 1'
#
loop_
_entity.id
_entity.type
_entity.pdbx_description
1 polymer ?
#
loop_
_entity_poly.entity_id
_entity_poly.type
_entity_poly.pdbx_seq_one_letter_code
_entity_poly.pdbx_strand_id
1 'polypeptide(L)' 'MKQKYIYWKEEDMWLGYLVEFPDYWTQGETEDDLRAHLLDLYRELTSGAILAITSR' A
#
# COMPACT_ATOMS: atom_id res chain seq x y z
N MET A 1 10.64 -8.77 7.22
CA MET A 1 10.45 -8.82 5.82
C MET A 1 10.60 -7.47 5.16
N LYS A 2 11.22 -7.42 4.02
CA LYS A 2 11.41 -6.20 3.34
C LYS A 2 10.50 -6.04 2.18
N GLN A 3 9.92 -4.87 2.06
CA GLN A 3 9.04 -4.60 0.97
C GLN A 3 9.45 -3.26 0.39
N LYS A 4 9.62 -3.19 -0.91
CA LYS A 4 10.01 -1.95 -1.53
C LYS A 4 8.79 -1.15 -1.94
N TYR A 5 8.89 0.13 -1.82
CA TYR A 5 7.79 0.99 -2.22
C TYR A 5 8.34 2.32 -2.71
N ILE A 6 7.53 3.00 -3.51
CA ILE A 6 7.88 4.28 -4.08
C ILE A 6 6.93 5.29 -3.48
N TYR A 7 7.44 6.43 -3.06
CA TYR A 7 6.57 7.45 -2.49
C TYR A 7 7.11 8.84 -2.79
N TRP A 8 6.20 9.80 -2.73
CA TRP A 8 6.56 11.18 -2.97
C TRP A 8 5.53 12.07 -2.29
N LYS A 9 5.87 13.35 -2.18
CA LYS A 9 4.96 14.28 -1.54
C LYS A 9 4.40 15.21 -2.60
N GLU A 10 3.09 15.40 -2.56
CA GLU A 10 2.44 16.28 -3.49
C GLU A 10 1.59 17.26 -2.71
N GLU A 11 1.95 18.52 -2.70
CA GLU A 11 1.26 19.52 -1.92
C GLU A 11 1.27 19.09 -0.46
N ASP A 12 0.12 18.83 0.12
CA ASP A 12 0.06 18.45 1.51
C ASP A 12 -0.14 16.97 1.73
N MET A 13 -0.04 16.20 0.69
CA MET A 13 -0.30 14.78 0.83
C MET A 13 0.90 13.95 0.42
N TRP A 14 1.04 12.82 1.08
CA TRP A 14 2.07 11.86 0.70
C TRP A 14 1.40 10.75 -0.08
N LEU A 15 2.00 10.38 -1.21
CA LEU A 15 1.44 9.36 -2.06
C LEU A 15 2.46 8.26 -2.28
N GLY A 16 2.00 7.10 -2.56
CA GLY A 16 2.95 6.01 -2.79
C GLY A 16 2.28 4.74 -3.24
N TYR A 17 3.10 3.79 -3.65
CA TYR A 17 2.61 2.49 -4.05
C TYR A 17 3.71 1.47 -3.83
N LEU A 18 3.30 0.21 -3.72
CA LEU A 18 4.24 -0.87 -3.56
C LEU A 18 4.79 -1.23 -4.93
N VAL A 19 6.06 -1.48 -4.99
CA VAL A 19 6.70 -1.79 -6.26
C VAL A 19 6.09 -3.04 -6.90
N GLU A 20 5.70 -3.99 -6.09
CA GLU A 20 5.11 -5.21 -6.61
C GLU A 20 3.66 -5.05 -7.01
N PHE A 21 3.03 -3.97 -6.60
CA PHE A 21 1.63 -3.75 -6.92
C PHE A 21 1.44 -2.31 -7.38
N PRO A 22 2.02 -1.95 -8.51
CA PRO A 22 2.02 -0.56 -8.94
C PRO A 22 0.65 0.02 -9.29
N ASP A 23 -0.34 -0.84 -9.43
CA ASP A 23 -1.68 -0.35 -9.75
C ASP A 23 -2.44 0.07 -8.49
N TYR A 24 -1.88 -0.15 -7.32
CA TYR A 24 -2.56 0.14 -6.09
C TYR A 24 -1.87 1.25 -5.32
N TRP A 25 -2.32 2.45 -5.53
CA TRP A 25 -1.75 3.62 -4.87
C TRP A 25 -2.50 3.92 -3.59
N THR A 26 -1.82 4.55 -2.67
CA THR A 26 -2.46 4.98 -1.45
C THR A 26 -1.88 6.33 -1.06
N GLN A 27 -2.47 6.96 -0.08
CA GLN A 27 -2.02 8.27 0.34
C GLN A 27 -2.11 8.40 1.84
N GLY A 28 -1.42 9.39 2.37
CA GLY A 28 -1.43 9.67 3.80
C GLY A 28 -1.13 11.12 4.03
N GLU A 29 -1.44 11.60 5.23
CA GLU A 29 -1.20 12.99 5.57
C GLU A 29 0.23 13.20 6.01
N THR A 30 0.90 12.16 6.44
CA THR A 30 2.29 12.23 6.81
C THR A 30 2.97 11.00 6.24
N GLU A 31 4.29 11.02 6.29
CA GLU A 31 5.04 9.89 5.78
C GLU A 31 4.72 8.64 6.59
N ASP A 32 4.58 8.78 7.90
CA ASP A 32 4.26 7.64 8.73
C ASP A 32 2.88 7.10 8.40
N ASP A 33 1.94 7.99 8.12
CA ASP A 33 0.61 7.59 7.76
C ASP A 33 0.66 6.80 6.46
N LEU A 34 1.41 7.30 5.50
CA LEU A 34 1.51 6.64 4.22
C LEU A 34 2.10 5.24 4.39
N ARG A 35 3.13 5.12 5.21
CA ARG A 35 3.74 3.82 5.40
C ARG A 35 2.79 2.83 6.05
N ALA A 36 1.97 3.31 6.97
CA ALA A 36 1.00 2.45 7.61
C ALA A 36 -0.03 1.97 6.60
N HIS A 37 -0.45 2.85 5.72
CA HIS A 37 -1.41 2.49 4.70
C HIS A 37 -0.80 1.50 3.69
N LEU A 38 0.47 1.69 3.37
CA LEU A 38 1.13 0.79 2.45
C LEU A 38 1.26 -0.61 3.06
N LEU A 39 1.51 -0.66 4.35
CA LEU A 39 1.63 -1.93 5.02
C LEU A 39 0.28 -2.65 5.02
N ASP A 40 -0.79 -1.91 5.28
CA ASP A 40 -2.11 -2.49 5.26
C ASP A 40 -2.43 -3.01 3.86
N LEU A 41 -2.08 -2.22 2.86
CA LEU A 41 -2.33 -2.61 1.49
C LEU A 41 -1.58 -3.89 1.16
N TYR A 42 -0.32 -3.96 1.57
CA TYR A 42 0.48 -5.12 1.31
C TYR A 42 -0.14 -6.36 1.96
N ARG A 43 -0.60 -6.21 3.19
CA ARG A 43 -1.22 -7.33 3.88
C ARG A 43 -2.46 -7.80 3.15
N GLU A 44 -3.27 -6.88 2.68
CA GLU A 44 -4.48 -7.25 2.00
C GLU A 44 -4.21 -7.91 0.68
N LEU A 45 -3.24 -7.43 -0.04
CA LEU A 45 -2.95 -7.97 -1.35
C LEU A 45 -2.26 -9.32 -1.29
N THR A 46 -1.54 -9.59 -0.21
CA THR A 46 -0.81 -10.83 -0.12
C THR A 46 -1.42 -11.80 0.86
N SER A 47 -2.47 -11.43 1.56
CA SER A 47 -3.03 -12.31 2.55
C SER A 47 -4.06 -13.21 1.92
N GLY A 48 -4.64 -14.00 2.74
CA GLY A 48 -5.62 -14.90 2.23
C GLY A 48 -6.89 -14.26 1.79
N ALA A 49 -6.99 -13.01 2.06
CA ALA A 49 -8.18 -12.33 1.66
C ALA A 49 -8.44 -12.58 0.21
N ILE A 50 -7.39 -12.59 -0.51
CA ILE A 50 -7.54 -12.77 -1.88
C ILE A 50 -8.13 -14.10 -2.19
N LEU A 51 -7.80 -15.03 -1.37
CA LEU A 51 -8.33 -16.30 -1.61
C LEU A 51 -9.74 -16.34 -1.31
N ALA A 52 -10.08 -15.62 -0.37
CA ALA A 52 -11.43 -15.64 0.04
C ALA A 52 -12.29 -15.36 -1.04
N ILE A 53 -11.73 -14.82 -1.92
CA ILE A 53 -12.50 -14.50 -2.91
C ILE A 53 -12.96 -15.48 -3.54
N THR A 54 -12.27 -16.10 -3.52
CA THR A 54 -12.68 -16.95 -4.14
C THR A 54 -13.60 -17.49 -3.65
N SER A 55 -13.67 -17.39 -3.20
CA SER A 55 -14.50 -17.79 -2.84
C SER A 55 -15.46 -17.49 -2.95
N ARG A 56 -15.55 -17.24 -3.23
CA ARG A 56 -16.37 -16.97 -3.32
C ARG A 56 -16.98 -17.23 -3.53
#